data_cd9a2a750850d181761d33360740abaa
#
_entry.id   cd9a2a750850d181761d33360740abaa
#
_cell.length_a   1.000
_cell.length_b   1.000
_cell.length_c   1.000
_cell.angle_alpha   90.00
_cell.angle_beta   90.00
_cell.angle_gamma   90.00
#
_symmetry.space_group_name_H-M   'P 1'
#
loop_
_entity.id
_entity.type
_entity.pdbx_description
1 polymer ?
#
loop_
_entity_poly.entity_id
_entity_poly.type
_entity_poly.pdbx_seq_one_letter_code
_entity_poly.pdbx_strand_id
1 'polypeptide(L)'
;MHNTVYVEAAPGVRLWTEQRGPADAEPLLLIMGAQTSGLGWPEELVEALAERHRVIRYDHRDTGRSTWSYDKDPYRIADLAEDVVAVLDGLGVGRAHLVGMSLGGLLAQLVLSDHPERVLSATLVGTSACSTTPYVAPDGTHVPVEELPGVDPRILEEWARPVQDHGLEAELDRRVRHWKLLGGDEIPFDADRFRELERRIIEHTGRYDASGAHARADQSGLVRTDALAANEVPTVVVSPTADPVFPLPHARHLAQVIGGARLVEIPGMGHALPRRVLGPLGDAILGHTVTAG
;
A
#
# COMPACT_ATOMS: atom_id res chain seq x y z
N MET A 1 -7.32 7.76 21.10
CA MET A 1 -8.66 7.14 21.07
C MET A 1 -8.68 6.06 19.99
N HIS A 2 -9.37 4.97 20.22
CA HIS A 2 -9.72 3.98 19.20
C HIS A 2 -11.12 4.31 18.70
N ASN A 3 -11.26 4.71 17.45
CA ASN A 3 -12.56 5.00 16.86
C ASN A 3 -12.69 4.26 15.54
N THR A 4 -13.71 3.40 15.44
CA THR A 4 -14.04 2.66 14.22
C THR A 4 -15.30 3.26 13.61
N VAL A 5 -15.23 3.62 12.33
CA VAL A 5 -16.33 4.21 11.57
C VAL A 5 -16.44 3.51 10.23
N TYR A 6 -17.66 3.35 9.72
CA TYR A 6 -17.88 2.94 8.33
C TYR A 6 -18.17 4.18 7.47
N VAL A 7 -17.42 4.32 6.40
CA VAL A 7 -17.61 5.39 5.40
C VAL A 7 -18.34 4.80 4.19
N GLU A 8 -19.36 5.46 3.69
CA GLU A 8 -20.00 5.11 2.42
C GLU A 8 -19.20 5.77 1.29
N ALA A 9 -18.48 4.96 0.51
CA ALA A 9 -17.64 5.42 -0.60
C ALA A 9 -18.42 5.54 -1.92
N ALA A 10 -19.45 4.69 -2.09
CA ALA A 10 -20.37 4.72 -3.21
C ALA A 10 -21.70 4.08 -2.77
N PRO A 11 -22.77 4.20 -3.53
CA PRO A 11 -24.05 3.56 -3.20
C PRO A 11 -23.88 2.06 -2.91
N GLY A 12 -24.14 1.65 -1.65
CA GLY A 12 -23.99 0.29 -1.19
C GLY A 12 -22.54 -0.20 -0.92
N VAL A 13 -21.55 0.68 -1.05
CA VAL A 13 -20.14 0.38 -0.75
C VAL A 13 -19.73 1.08 0.53
N ARG A 14 -19.57 0.31 1.60
CA ARG A 14 -19.12 0.81 2.89
C ARG A 14 -17.71 0.31 3.19
N LEU A 15 -16.82 1.24 3.55
CA LEU A 15 -15.44 0.96 3.92
C LEU A 15 -15.28 1.05 5.44
N TRP A 16 -14.70 0.01 6.01
CA TRP A 16 -14.28 0.05 7.41
C TRP A 16 -13.07 0.96 7.57
N THR A 17 -13.10 1.83 8.58
CA THR A 17 -11.99 2.71 8.94
C THR A 17 -11.70 2.63 10.43
N GLU A 18 -10.46 2.81 10.80
CA GLU A 18 -10.01 2.95 12.19
C GLU A 18 -9.09 4.17 12.33
N GLN A 19 -9.23 4.86 13.45
CA GLN A 19 -8.44 6.04 13.75
C GLN A 19 -7.68 5.88 15.07
N ARG A 20 -6.44 6.34 15.09
CA ARG A 20 -5.53 6.33 16.24
C ARG A 20 -4.84 7.68 16.41
N GLY A 21 -4.44 8.01 17.64
CA GLY A 21 -3.72 9.23 17.97
C GLY A 21 -4.62 10.41 18.34
N PRO A 22 -4.05 11.62 18.47
CA PRO A 22 -4.79 12.84 18.82
C PRO A 22 -5.75 13.23 17.68
N ALA A 23 -6.98 13.60 18.04
CA ALA A 23 -8.01 13.92 17.05
C ALA A 23 -7.75 15.24 16.31
N ASP A 24 -6.99 16.12 16.93
CA ASP A 24 -6.60 17.45 16.42
C ASP A 24 -5.24 17.47 15.72
N ALA A 25 -4.52 16.35 15.71
CA ALA A 25 -3.27 16.23 14.96
C ALA A 25 -3.52 16.10 13.45
N GLU A 26 -2.50 16.45 12.65
CA GLU A 26 -2.57 16.33 11.19
C GLU A 26 -2.89 14.90 10.76
N PRO A 27 -3.86 14.73 9.83
CA PRO A 27 -4.28 13.41 9.39
C PRO A 27 -3.19 12.72 8.56
N LEU A 28 -2.99 11.41 8.82
CA LEU A 28 -2.13 10.53 8.07
C LEU A 28 -2.91 9.28 7.70
N LEU A 29 -3.14 9.07 6.40
CA LEU A 29 -3.89 7.92 5.88
C LEU A 29 -2.94 6.83 5.39
N LEU A 30 -3.08 5.64 5.96
CA LEU A 30 -2.36 4.43 5.60
C LEU A 30 -3.18 3.63 4.58
N ILE A 31 -2.64 3.46 3.36
CA ILE A 31 -3.27 2.77 2.24
C ILE A 31 -2.51 1.45 2.03
N MET A 32 -3.14 0.33 2.35
CA MET A 32 -2.50 -0.99 2.32
C MET A 32 -2.38 -1.55 0.91
N GLY A 33 -1.60 -2.63 0.76
CA GLY A 33 -1.42 -3.37 -0.48
C GLY A 33 -2.66 -4.19 -0.88
N ALA A 34 -2.58 -4.79 -2.06
CA ALA A 34 -3.65 -5.59 -2.63
C ALA A 34 -4.08 -6.75 -1.72
N GLN A 35 -5.37 -7.03 -1.68
CA GLN A 35 -5.98 -8.19 -1.01
C GLN A 35 -5.70 -8.31 0.50
N THR A 36 -5.15 -7.26 1.11
CA THR A 36 -4.83 -7.23 2.53
C THR A 36 -5.68 -6.17 3.24
N SER A 37 -6.20 -6.49 4.42
CA SER A 37 -6.89 -5.54 5.30
C SER A 37 -5.95 -4.41 5.72
N GLY A 38 -6.47 -3.25 6.09
CA GLY A 38 -5.74 -2.17 6.75
C GLY A 38 -5.00 -2.61 8.00
N LEU A 39 -5.39 -3.73 8.61
CA LEU A 39 -4.65 -4.37 9.72
C LEU A 39 -3.30 -4.97 9.28
N GLY A 40 -3.01 -5.05 7.99
CA GLY A 40 -1.68 -5.41 7.46
C GLY A 40 -0.59 -4.40 7.86
N TRP A 41 -0.94 -3.16 8.20
CA TRP A 41 -0.02 -2.23 8.83
C TRP A 41 0.28 -2.68 10.26
N PRO A 42 1.56 -2.95 10.61
CA PRO A 42 1.92 -3.41 11.95
C PRO A 42 1.53 -2.41 13.03
N GLU A 43 0.97 -2.90 14.14
CA GLU A 43 0.52 -2.05 15.25
C GLU A 43 1.63 -1.15 15.78
N GLU A 44 2.85 -1.67 15.90
CA GLU A 44 3.99 -0.89 16.39
C GLU A 44 4.29 0.33 15.51
N LEU A 45 4.11 0.20 14.18
CA LEU A 45 4.25 1.33 13.26
C LEU A 45 3.09 2.31 13.43
N VAL A 46 1.85 1.79 13.47
CA VAL A 46 0.64 2.62 13.66
C VAL A 46 0.74 3.41 14.97
N GLU A 47 1.16 2.78 16.06
CA GLU A 47 1.34 3.43 17.36
C GLU A 47 2.41 4.52 17.31
N ALA A 48 3.57 4.23 16.71
CA ALA A 48 4.65 5.23 16.57
C ALA A 48 4.22 6.45 15.74
N LEU A 49 3.47 6.25 14.66
CA LEU A 49 2.90 7.34 13.86
C LEU A 49 1.82 8.11 14.61
N ALA A 50 1.02 7.41 15.42
CA ALA A 50 -0.08 7.98 16.20
C ALA A 50 0.39 8.86 17.38
N GLU A 51 1.68 8.85 17.73
CA GLU A 51 2.25 9.81 18.69
C GLU A 51 2.19 11.25 18.16
N ARG A 52 2.18 11.45 16.83
CA ARG A 52 2.25 12.76 16.19
C ARG A 52 1.11 13.06 15.24
N HIS A 53 0.43 12.03 14.72
CA HIS A 53 -0.61 12.16 13.70
C HIS A 53 -1.92 11.54 14.14
N ARG A 54 -3.03 12.06 13.59
CA ARG A 54 -4.30 11.34 13.53
C ARG A 54 -4.18 10.27 12.45
N VAL A 55 -3.68 9.10 12.80
CA VAL A 55 -3.49 7.98 11.88
C VAL A 55 -4.83 7.35 11.54
N ILE A 56 -5.09 7.23 10.25
CA ILE A 56 -6.26 6.58 9.68
C ILE A 56 -5.79 5.36 8.91
N ARG A 57 -6.41 4.20 9.10
CA ARG A 57 -6.30 3.03 8.22
C ARG A 57 -7.67 2.53 7.85
N TYR A 58 -7.79 1.88 6.72
CA TYR A 58 -9.07 1.38 6.24
C TYR A 58 -8.89 0.05 5.50
N ASP A 59 -9.99 -0.68 5.35
CA ASP A 59 -10.04 -1.85 4.48
C ASP A 59 -10.53 -1.42 3.10
N HIS A 60 -9.81 -1.81 2.04
CA HIS A 60 -10.29 -1.67 0.67
C HIS A 60 -11.58 -2.45 0.46
N ARG A 61 -12.33 -2.17 -0.62
CA ARG A 61 -13.38 -3.07 -1.11
C ARG A 61 -12.83 -4.49 -1.21
N ASP A 62 -13.65 -5.48 -0.91
CA ASP A 62 -13.31 -6.91 -0.95
C ASP A 62 -12.15 -7.32 -0.04
N THR A 63 -11.89 -6.53 1.02
CA THR A 63 -10.97 -6.89 2.10
C THR A 63 -11.60 -6.61 3.46
N GLY A 64 -11.10 -7.27 4.49
CA GLY A 64 -11.46 -7.03 5.89
C GLY A 64 -12.97 -6.96 6.11
N ARG A 65 -13.40 -5.89 6.77
CA ARG A 65 -14.82 -5.61 7.11
C ARG A 65 -15.51 -4.68 6.13
N SER A 66 -14.84 -4.25 5.07
CA SER A 66 -15.46 -3.46 4.00
C SER A 66 -16.41 -4.30 3.16
N THR A 67 -17.20 -3.64 2.31
CA THR A 67 -18.12 -4.32 1.39
C THR A 67 -17.38 -5.25 0.44
N TRP A 68 -17.87 -6.48 0.32
CA TRP A 68 -17.41 -7.49 -0.63
C TRP A 68 -18.45 -7.59 -1.76
N SER A 69 -18.13 -7.05 -2.93
CA SER A 69 -19.11 -6.91 -4.01
C SER A 69 -18.59 -7.24 -5.40
N TYR A 70 -17.27 -7.43 -5.59
CA TYR A 70 -16.66 -7.54 -6.91
C TYR A 70 -17.35 -8.53 -7.86
N ASP A 71 -17.76 -9.68 -7.38
CA ASP A 71 -18.41 -10.72 -8.20
C ASP A 71 -19.79 -10.30 -8.73
N LYS A 72 -20.44 -9.31 -8.12
CA LYS A 72 -21.74 -8.77 -8.51
C LYS A 72 -21.64 -7.42 -9.19
N ASP A 73 -20.68 -6.63 -8.78
CA ASP A 73 -20.43 -5.26 -9.23
C ASP A 73 -18.93 -5.04 -9.39
N PRO A 74 -18.33 -5.50 -10.51
CA PRO A 74 -16.91 -5.34 -10.76
C PRO A 74 -16.52 -3.87 -10.87
N TYR A 75 -15.37 -3.54 -10.29
CA TYR A 75 -14.79 -2.20 -10.31
C TYR A 75 -13.39 -2.23 -10.95
N ARG A 76 -12.88 -1.04 -11.29
CA ARG A 76 -11.52 -0.84 -11.78
C ARG A 76 -10.58 -0.53 -10.61
N ILE A 77 -9.28 -0.76 -10.77
CA ILE A 77 -8.29 -0.32 -9.78
C ILE A 77 -8.36 1.21 -9.56
N ALA A 78 -8.64 2.00 -10.59
CA ALA A 78 -8.82 3.44 -10.48
C ALA A 78 -9.96 3.83 -9.52
N ASP A 79 -11.04 3.04 -9.44
CA ASP A 79 -12.16 3.32 -8.55
C ASP A 79 -11.76 3.18 -7.06
N LEU A 80 -10.70 2.42 -6.75
CA LEU A 80 -10.15 2.35 -5.40
C LEU A 80 -9.39 3.63 -5.00
N ALA A 81 -8.92 4.43 -5.96
CA ALA A 81 -8.35 5.74 -5.66
C ALA A 81 -9.43 6.75 -5.25
N GLU A 82 -10.61 6.69 -5.89
CA GLU A 82 -11.78 7.47 -5.45
C GLU A 82 -12.24 7.04 -4.04
N ASP A 83 -12.11 5.76 -3.68
CA ASP A 83 -12.36 5.30 -2.31
C ASP A 83 -11.42 5.94 -1.28
N VAL A 84 -10.16 6.21 -1.63
CA VAL A 84 -9.23 6.95 -0.75
C VAL A 84 -9.78 8.34 -0.46
N VAL A 85 -10.25 9.05 -1.49
CA VAL A 85 -10.86 10.38 -1.35
C VAL A 85 -12.14 10.30 -0.53
N ALA A 86 -13.02 9.32 -0.80
CA ALA A 86 -14.24 9.10 -0.07
C ALA A 86 -14.00 8.80 1.42
N VAL A 87 -12.94 8.09 1.77
CA VAL A 87 -12.54 7.89 3.18
C VAL A 87 -12.20 9.21 3.85
N LEU A 88 -11.46 10.10 3.18
CA LEU A 88 -11.17 11.44 3.71
C LEU A 88 -12.46 12.25 3.91
N ASP A 89 -13.33 12.25 2.91
CA ASP A 89 -14.61 12.98 2.96
C ASP A 89 -15.51 12.49 4.08
N GLY A 90 -15.70 11.19 4.18
CA GLY A 90 -16.55 10.57 5.20
C GLY A 90 -16.04 10.77 6.64
N LEU A 91 -14.76 11.07 6.81
CA LEU A 91 -14.15 11.40 8.09
C LEU A 91 -13.98 12.91 8.33
N GLY A 92 -14.46 13.74 7.42
CA GLY A 92 -14.34 15.20 7.48
C GLY A 92 -12.90 15.70 7.38
N VAL A 93 -12.05 14.97 6.64
CA VAL A 93 -10.64 15.31 6.45
C VAL A 93 -10.45 16.01 5.11
N GLY A 94 -10.11 17.30 5.16
CA GLY A 94 -9.88 18.10 3.94
C GLY A 94 -8.61 17.66 3.19
N ARG A 95 -7.49 17.47 3.91
CA ARG A 95 -6.19 17.04 3.38
C ARG A 95 -5.52 16.08 4.35
N ALA A 96 -4.69 15.17 3.84
CA ALA A 96 -3.94 14.22 4.66
C ALA A 96 -2.55 13.95 4.09
N HIS A 97 -1.63 13.49 4.94
CA HIS A 97 -0.44 12.78 4.50
C HIS A 97 -0.86 11.38 4.04
N LEU A 98 -0.47 10.96 2.84
CA LEU A 98 -0.77 9.64 2.31
C LEU A 98 0.46 8.74 2.44
N VAL A 99 0.28 7.55 2.99
CA VAL A 99 1.32 6.50 3.05
C VAL A 99 0.76 5.27 2.36
N GLY A 100 1.24 4.98 1.16
CA GLY A 100 0.75 3.87 0.35
C GLY A 100 1.80 2.79 0.13
N MET A 101 1.45 1.53 0.37
CA MET A 101 2.31 0.39 0.08
C MET A 101 1.77 -0.43 -1.09
N SER A 102 2.64 -0.83 -2.03
CA SER A 102 2.26 -1.70 -3.15
C SER A 102 1.09 -1.10 -3.95
N LEU A 103 -0.06 -1.79 -4.05
CA LEU A 103 -1.29 -1.23 -4.60
C LEU A 103 -1.64 0.12 -3.94
N GLY A 104 -1.50 0.25 -2.62
CA GLY A 104 -1.75 1.51 -1.93
C GLY A 104 -0.84 2.65 -2.42
N GLY A 105 0.40 2.35 -2.80
CA GLY A 105 1.32 3.31 -3.42
C GLY A 105 0.91 3.70 -4.84
N LEU A 106 0.32 2.78 -5.59
CA LEU A 106 -0.30 3.07 -6.88
C LEU A 106 -1.52 3.98 -6.71
N LEU A 107 -2.41 3.66 -5.76
CA LEU A 107 -3.58 4.47 -5.47
C LEU A 107 -3.20 5.89 -5.01
N ALA A 108 -2.16 6.01 -4.18
CA ALA A 108 -1.65 7.31 -3.76
C ALA A 108 -1.12 8.15 -4.95
N GLN A 109 -0.51 7.52 -5.98
CA GLN A 109 -0.11 8.22 -7.20
C GLN A 109 -1.33 8.72 -8.00
N LEU A 110 -2.41 7.95 -8.07
CA LEU A 110 -3.65 8.39 -8.71
C LEU A 110 -4.25 9.60 -7.96
N VAL A 111 -4.31 9.54 -6.62
CA VAL A 111 -4.78 10.68 -5.81
C VAL A 111 -3.88 11.89 -5.95
N LEU A 112 -2.55 11.73 -5.98
CA LEU A 112 -1.60 12.81 -6.26
C LEU A 112 -1.85 13.48 -7.61
N SER A 113 -2.28 12.71 -8.60
CA SER A 113 -2.48 13.20 -9.96
C SER A 113 -3.86 13.84 -10.17
N ASP A 114 -4.89 13.21 -9.61
CA ASP A 114 -6.28 13.55 -9.89
C ASP A 114 -6.87 14.48 -8.81
N HIS A 115 -6.31 14.47 -7.56
CA HIS A 115 -6.76 15.22 -6.39
C HIS A 115 -5.59 15.81 -5.56
N PRO A 116 -4.60 16.50 -6.17
CA PRO A 116 -3.41 16.97 -5.46
C PRO A 116 -3.74 17.90 -4.29
N GLU A 117 -4.86 18.63 -4.37
CA GLU A 117 -5.36 19.52 -3.29
C GLU A 117 -5.76 18.75 -2.02
N ARG A 118 -5.95 17.43 -2.09
CA ARG A 118 -6.31 16.58 -0.96
C ARG A 118 -5.09 16.02 -0.22
N VAL A 119 -3.88 16.26 -0.74
CA VAL A 119 -2.64 15.66 -0.25
C VAL A 119 -1.72 16.70 0.39
N LEU A 120 -1.31 16.45 1.64
CA LEU A 120 -0.27 17.22 2.33
C LEU A 120 1.12 16.76 1.91
N SER A 121 1.34 15.47 1.89
CA SER A 121 2.53 14.81 1.35
C SER A 121 2.23 13.36 1.01
N ALA A 122 3.09 12.71 0.22
CA ALA A 122 2.98 11.29 -0.10
C ALA A 122 4.24 10.50 0.23
N THR A 123 4.07 9.33 0.84
CA THR A 123 5.10 8.32 1.04
C THR A 123 4.69 7.06 0.28
N LEU A 124 5.46 6.70 -0.75
CA LEU A 124 5.19 5.60 -1.66
C LEU A 124 6.17 4.46 -1.39
N VAL A 125 5.67 3.31 -0.90
CA VAL A 125 6.50 2.20 -0.41
C VAL A 125 6.33 0.98 -1.30
N GLY A 126 7.43 0.43 -1.86
CA GLY A 126 7.40 -0.84 -2.59
C GLY A 126 6.34 -0.87 -3.69
N THR A 127 6.40 0.06 -4.62
CA THR A 127 5.45 0.19 -5.74
C THR A 127 6.16 0.64 -7.02
N SER A 128 5.49 0.52 -8.15
CA SER A 128 5.96 0.98 -9.45
C SER A 128 5.30 2.28 -9.87
N ALA A 129 5.84 2.94 -10.88
CA ALA A 129 5.32 4.20 -11.41
C ALA A 129 4.09 4.00 -12.30
N CYS A 130 3.08 4.85 -12.12
CA CYS A 130 1.95 5.02 -13.05
C CYS A 130 2.35 5.89 -14.25
N SER A 131 3.45 5.55 -14.91
CA SER A 131 4.04 6.33 -15.99
C SER A 131 4.58 5.45 -17.11
N THR A 132 4.58 5.96 -18.33
CA THR A 132 5.20 5.33 -19.50
C THR A 132 6.59 5.91 -19.82
N THR A 133 7.07 6.89 -19.05
CA THR A 133 8.40 7.45 -19.20
C THR A 133 9.45 6.36 -18.96
N PRO A 134 10.44 6.15 -19.86
CA PRO A 134 11.52 5.20 -19.62
C PRO A 134 12.32 5.52 -18.35
N TYR A 135 12.79 4.48 -17.68
CA TYR A 135 13.76 4.63 -16.59
C TYR A 135 15.14 5.01 -17.16
N VAL A 136 15.78 5.99 -16.55
CA VAL A 136 17.16 6.35 -16.86
C VAL A 136 18.07 5.70 -15.84
N ALA A 137 18.82 4.68 -16.27
CA ALA A 137 19.76 3.96 -15.43
C ALA A 137 20.98 4.85 -15.07
N PRO A 138 21.77 4.53 -14.03
CA PRO A 138 22.92 5.33 -13.61
C PRO A 138 24.00 5.55 -14.68
N ASP A 139 24.08 4.69 -15.67
CA ASP A 139 24.99 4.81 -16.83
C ASP A 139 24.41 5.64 -17.98
N GLY A 140 23.20 6.19 -17.81
CA GLY A 140 22.49 6.97 -18.81
C GLY A 140 21.66 6.14 -19.80
N THR A 141 21.60 4.84 -19.65
CA THR A 141 20.76 3.96 -20.50
C THR A 141 19.28 4.24 -20.22
N HIS A 142 18.49 4.41 -21.28
CA HIS A 142 17.03 4.51 -21.21
C HIS A 142 16.43 3.11 -21.30
N VAL A 143 15.81 2.65 -20.20
CA VAL A 143 15.16 1.34 -20.10
C VAL A 143 13.65 1.52 -20.23
N PRO A 144 12.99 0.96 -21.25
CA PRO A 144 11.53 0.95 -21.34
C PRO A 144 10.88 0.35 -20.09
N VAL A 145 9.69 0.83 -19.73
CA VAL A 145 9.01 0.39 -18.49
C VAL A 145 8.72 -1.11 -18.50
N GLU A 146 8.39 -1.65 -19.68
CA GLU A 146 8.14 -3.07 -19.92
C GLU A 146 9.39 -3.96 -19.80
N GLU A 147 10.58 -3.38 -19.84
CA GLU A 147 11.86 -4.08 -19.67
C GLU A 147 12.39 -4.01 -18.23
N LEU A 148 11.69 -3.29 -17.32
CA LEU A 148 12.03 -3.33 -15.91
C LEU A 148 11.86 -4.74 -15.34
N PRO A 149 12.68 -5.15 -14.35
CA PRO A 149 12.61 -6.48 -13.77
C PRO A 149 11.19 -6.82 -13.28
N GLY A 150 10.67 -7.96 -13.69
CA GLY A 150 9.37 -8.45 -13.23
C GLY A 150 9.40 -9.02 -11.83
N VAL A 151 8.24 -9.50 -11.39
CA VAL A 151 8.05 -10.22 -10.12
C VAL A 151 8.89 -11.50 -10.11
N ASP A 152 9.48 -11.83 -8.97
CA ASP A 152 10.22 -13.09 -8.76
C ASP A 152 9.37 -14.30 -9.19
N PRO A 153 9.90 -15.20 -10.04
CA PRO A 153 9.16 -16.37 -10.52
C PRO A 153 8.56 -17.23 -9.41
N ARG A 154 9.23 -17.33 -8.25
CA ARG A 154 8.72 -18.09 -7.09
C ARG A 154 7.39 -17.52 -6.57
N ILE A 155 7.21 -16.21 -6.62
CA ILE A 155 5.96 -15.53 -6.24
C ILE A 155 4.89 -15.78 -7.30
N LEU A 156 5.24 -15.68 -8.59
CA LEU A 156 4.30 -15.96 -9.67
C LEU A 156 3.78 -17.40 -9.61
N GLU A 157 4.66 -18.37 -9.28
CA GLU A 157 4.28 -19.76 -9.05
C GLU A 157 3.31 -19.90 -7.85
N GLU A 158 3.57 -19.19 -6.75
CA GLU A 158 2.67 -19.21 -5.58
C GLU A 158 1.30 -18.58 -5.91
N TRP A 159 1.28 -17.47 -6.66
CA TRP A 159 0.03 -16.82 -7.08
C TRP A 159 -0.78 -17.65 -8.08
N ALA A 160 -0.12 -18.47 -8.90
CA ALA A 160 -0.77 -19.36 -9.86
C ALA A 160 -1.35 -20.62 -9.22
N ARG A 161 -1.02 -20.92 -7.96
CA ARG A 161 -1.53 -22.11 -7.27
C ARG A 161 -3.04 -22.00 -7.04
N PRO A 162 -3.82 -23.03 -7.38
CA PRO A 162 -5.23 -23.06 -7.07
C PRO A 162 -5.47 -22.94 -5.56
N VAL A 163 -6.33 -22.03 -5.18
CA VAL A 163 -6.77 -21.92 -3.78
C VAL A 163 -7.77 -23.04 -3.53
N GLN A 164 -7.42 -23.96 -2.65
CA GLN A 164 -8.30 -25.06 -2.20
C GLN A 164 -8.61 -24.85 -0.72
N ASP A 165 -9.87 -25.06 -0.36
CA ASP A 165 -10.26 -24.98 1.05
C ASP A 165 -9.84 -26.27 1.78
N HIS A 166 -8.78 -26.12 2.56
CA HIS A 166 -8.26 -27.15 3.47
C HIS A 166 -8.43 -26.74 4.95
N GLY A 167 -9.27 -25.74 5.21
CA GLY A 167 -9.52 -25.19 6.54
C GLY A 167 -8.54 -24.12 6.99
N LEU A 168 -8.86 -23.49 8.13
CA LEU A 168 -8.18 -22.33 8.66
C LEU A 168 -6.66 -22.50 8.81
N GLU A 169 -6.21 -23.60 9.40
CA GLU A 169 -4.77 -23.79 9.67
C GLU A 169 -3.97 -23.95 8.37
N ALA A 170 -4.51 -24.64 7.37
CA ALA A 170 -3.88 -24.77 6.06
C ALA A 170 -3.82 -23.42 5.31
N GLU A 171 -4.86 -22.59 5.46
CA GLU A 171 -4.85 -21.24 4.90
C GLU A 171 -3.84 -20.34 5.60
N LEU A 172 -3.73 -20.41 6.93
CA LEU A 172 -2.68 -19.69 7.67
C LEU A 172 -1.27 -20.11 7.21
N ASP A 173 -1.03 -21.41 7.02
CA ASP A 173 0.24 -21.92 6.50
C ASP A 173 0.54 -21.39 5.09
N ARG A 174 -0.47 -21.33 4.22
CA ARG A 174 -0.35 -20.77 2.88
C ARG A 174 0.02 -19.29 2.93
N ARG A 175 -0.67 -18.49 3.76
CA ARG A 175 -0.41 -17.05 3.90
C ARG A 175 0.98 -16.79 4.50
N VAL A 176 1.40 -17.57 5.48
CA VAL A 176 2.76 -17.46 6.06
C VAL A 176 3.84 -17.79 5.02
N ARG A 177 3.64 -18.83 4.19
CA ARG A 177 4.56 -19.13 3.07
C ARG A 177 4.61 -17.97 2.07
N HIS A 178 3.48 -17.38 1.73
CA HIS A 178 3.41 -16.21 0.85
C HIS A 178 4.19 -15.02 1.44
N TRP A 179 3.98 -14.69 2.72
CA TRP A 179 4.74 -13.63 3.39
C TRP A 179 6.25 -13.90 3.43
N LYS A 180 6.64 -15.17 3.56
CA LYS A 180 8.05 -15.55 3.51
C LYS A 180 8.67 -15.23 2.14
N LEU A 181 7.97 -15.50 1.06
CA LEU A 181 8.42 -15.15 -0.29
C LEU A 181 8.48 -13.63 -0.48
N LEU A 182 7.44 -12.91 -0.06
CA LEU A 182 7.38 -11.45 -0.12
C LEU A 182 8.48 -10.78 0.72
N GLY A 183 8.85 -11.37 1.85
CA GLY A 183 9.88 -10.83 2.75
C GLY A 183 11.28 -10.74 2.14
N GLY A 184 11.52 -11.45 1.03
CA GLY A 184 12.86 -11.57 0.45
C GLY A 184 13.78 -12.46 1.30
N ASP A 185 15.05 -12.49 0.94
CA ASP A 185 16.02 -13.45 1.53
C ASP A 185 17.05 -12.75 2.46
N GLU A 186 17.02 -11.43 2.63
CA GLU A 186 18.05 -10.68 3.37
C GLU A 186 17.74 -10.49 4.86
N ILE A 187 16.45 -10.40 5.23
CA ILE A 187 16.02 -10.27 6.62
C ILE A 187 15.47 -11.62 7.09
N PRO A 188 15.90 -12.13 8.26
CA PRO A 188 15.33 -13.35 8.82
C PRO A 188 13.81 -13.27 8.95
N PHE A 189 13.11 -14.26 8.43
CA PHE A 189 11.65 -14.31 8.44
C PHE A 189 11.11 -14.84 9.78
N ASP A 190 10.23 -14.09 10.41
CA ASP A 190 9.54 -14.44 11.65
C ASP A 190 8.15 -15.02 11.32
N ALA A 191 8.08 -16.34 11.15
CA ALA A 191 6.86 -17.04 10.77
C ALA A 191 5.74 -16.89 11.81
N ASP A 192 6.07 -16.88 13.10
CA ASP A 192 5.09 -16.79 14.18
C ASP A 192 4.41 -15.42 14.19
N ARG A 193 5.19 -14.35 13.97
CA ARG A 193 4.68 -12.99 13.85
C ARG A 193 3.70 -12.85 12.65
N PHE A 194 4.07 -13.36 11.50
CA PHE A 194 3.20 -13.29 10.32
C PHE A 194 1.97 -14.18 10.46
N ARG A 195 2.10 -15.32 11.14
CA ARG A 195 0.95 -16.17 11.47
C ARG A 195 -0.03 -15.46 12.40
N GLU A 196 0.48 -14.77 13.40
CA GLU A 196 -0.36 -13.98 14.32
C GLU A 196 -1.03 -12.80 13.61
N LEU A 197 -0.30 -12.09 12.73
CA LEU A 197 -0.87 -11.04 11.89
C LEU A 197 -2.04 -11.57 11.06
N GLU A 198 -1.84 -12.70 10.37
CA GLU A 198 -2.88 -13.30 9.52
C GLU A 198 -4.08 -13.81 10.33
N ARG A 199 -3.85 -14.38 11.51
CA ARG A 199 -4.95 -14.77 12.41
C ARG A 199 -5.80 -13.55 12.79
N ARG A 200 -5.18 -12.44 13.17
CA ARG A 200 -5.89 -11.18 13.49
C ARG A 200 -6.66 -10.64 12.28
N ILE A 201 -6.08 -10.70 11.08
CA ILE A 201 -6.76 -10.26 9.85
C ILE A 201 -7.97 -11.16 9.57
N ILE A 202 -7.85 -12.48 9.72
CA ILE A 202 -8.93 -13.43 9.53
C ILE A 202 -10.05 -13.21 10.57
N GLU A 203 -9.70 -13.02 11.83
CA GLU A 203 -10.65 -12.71 12.90
C GLU A 203 -11.39 -11.39 12.65
N HIS A 204 -10.65 -10.36 12.21
CA HIS A 204 -11.22 -9.08 11.81
C HIS A 204 -12.17 -9.22 10.63
N THR A 205 -11.77 -9.94 9.59
CA THR A 205 -12.56 -10.16 8.38
C THR A 205 -13.80 -11.05 8.66
N GLY A 206 -13.71 -11.97 9.60
CA GLY A 206 -14.74 -12.98 9.90
C GLY A 206 -14.79 -14.12 8.87
N ARG A 207 -13.82 -14.20 7.98
CA ARG A 207 -13.66 -15.23 6.94
C ARG A 207 -12.18 -15.36 6.55
N TYR A 208 -11.77 -16.52 6.07
CA TYR A 208 -10.38 -16.79 5.68
C TYR A 208 -10.17 -16.95 4.17
N ASP A 209 -11.25 -17.05 3.38
CA ASP A 209 -11.14 -17.02 1.92
C ASP A 209 -10.72 -15.63 1.41
N ALA A 210 -10.00 -15.61 0.29
CA ALA A 210 -9.60 -14.38 -0.38
C ALA A 210 -10.50 -14.12 -1.59
N SER A 211 -10.94 -12.87 -1.79
CA SER A 211 -11.78 -12.52 -2.94
C SER A 211 -11.03 -12.63 -4.27
N GLY A 212 -9.73 -12.38 -4.26
CA GLY A 212 -8.94 -12.21 -5.48
C GLY A 212 -9.38 -11.01 -6.33
N ALA A 213 -10.25 -10.15 -5.83
CA ALA A 213 -10.86 -9.04 -6.55
C ALA A 213 -9.85 -8.09 -7.16
N HIS A 214 -8.87 -7.64 -6.37
CA HIS A 214 -7.85 -6.68 -6.85
C HIS A 214 -6.98 -7.22 -7.98
N ALA A 215 -6.74 -8.54 -8.02
CA ALA A 215 -6.01 -9.17 -9.12
C ALA A 215 -6.85 -9.33 -10.41
N ARG A 216 -8.19 -9.37 -10.27
CA ARG A 216 -9.13 -9.51 -11.38
C ARG A 216 -9.67 -8.16 -11.88
N ALA A 217 -9.52 -7.10 -11.07
CA ALA A 217 -10.01 -5.77 -11.40
C ALA A 217 -9.30 -5.20 -12.63
N ASP A 218 -10.07 -4.47 -13.44
CA ASP A 218 -9.54 -3.79 -14.62
C ASP A 218 -8.48 -2.77 -14.22
N GLN A 219 -7.30 -2.88 -14.84
CA GLN A 219 -6.15 -2.02 -14.60
C GLN A 219 -5.99 -0.93 -15.69
N SER A 220 -6.98 -0.74 -16.55
CA SER A 220 -6.95 0.33 -17.55
C SER A 220 -7.02 1.72 -16.91
N GLY A 221 -6.42 2.70 -17.57
CA GLY A 221 -6.52 4.11 -17.15
C GLY A 221 -5.69 4.47 -15.94
N LEU A 222 -4.62 3.73 -15.60
CA LEU A 222 -3.74 4.00 -14.45
C LEU A 222 -2.59 4.97 -14.78
N VAL A 223 -2.29 5.19 -16.04
CA VAL A 223 -1.15 6.03 -16.47
C VAL A 223 -1.43 7.51 -16.17
N ARG A 224 -0.47 8.17 -15.50
CA ARG A 224 -0.53 9.58 -15.09
C ARG A 224 0.79 10.33 -15.38
N THR A 225 1.46 9.99 -16.49
CA THR A 225 2.81 10.47 -16.83
C THR A 225 2.99 11.97 -16.63
N ASP A 226 2.16 12.79 -17.28
CA ASP A 226 2.31 14.26 -17.25
C ASP A 226 1.96 14.84 -15.89
N ALA A 227 0.92 14.34 -15.23
CA ALA A 227 0.51 14.81 -13.90
C ALA A 227 1.56 14.49 -12.84
N LEU A 228 2.16 13.29 -12.87
CA LEU A 228 3.24 12.91 -11.97
C LEU A 228 4.50 13.75 -12.21
N ALA A 229 4.85 14.04 -13.47
CA ALA A 229 5.99 14.90 -13.80
C ALA A 229 5.79 16.34 -13.32
N ALA A 230 4.56 16.84 -13.36
CA ALA A 230 4.17 18.17 -12.89
C ALA A 230 3.86 18.24 -11.37
N ASN A 231 4.06 17.14 -10.63
CA ASN A 231 3.73 17.11 -9.21
C ASN A 231 4.53 18.13 -8.40
N GLU A 232 3.83 18.88 -7.55
CA GLU A 232 4.42 19.83 -6.60
C GLU A 232 4.22 19.39 -5.13
N VAL A 233 3.42 18.34 -4.89
CA VAL A 233 3.19 17.82 -3.54
C VAL A 233 4.47 17.13 -3.05
N PRO A 234 4.95 17.45 -1.84
CA PRO A 234 6.12 16.78 -1.28
C PRO A 234 5.95 15.25 -1.32
N THR A 235 6.87 14.56 -1.98
CA THR A 235 6.79 13.11 -2.18
C THR A 235 8.09 12.42 -1.81
N VAL A 236 8.00 11.32 -1.07
CA VAL A 236 9.11 10.41 -0.82
C VAL A 236 8.78 9.02 -1.34
N VAL A 237 9.70 8.44 -2.08
CA VAL A 237 9.68 7.05 -2.51
C VAL A 237 10.56 6.24 -1.57
N VAL A 238 9.97 5.28 -0.89
CA VAL A 238 10.69 4.32 -0.04
C VAL A 238 10.93 3.06 -0.85
N SER A 239 12.20 2.77 -1.09
CA SER A 239 12.66 1.61 -1.83
C SER A 239 13.05 0.47 -0.90
N PRO A 240 12.31 -0.63 -0.86
CA PRO A 240 12.79 -1.87 -0.29
C PRO A 240 13.87 -2.46 -1.22
N THR A 241 15.13 -2.56 -0.73
CA THR A 241 16.24 -2.93 -1.63
C THR A 241 16.25 -4.40 -2.03
N ALA A 242 15.52 -5.25 -1.31
CA ALA A 242 15.37 -6.69 -1.56
C ALA A 242 13.93 -7.07 -1.95
N ASP A 243 13.18 -6.13 -2.54
CA ASP A 243 11.79 -6.35 -2.94
C ASP A 243 11.69 -7.34 -4.12
N PRO A 244 11.07 -8.51 -3.93
CA PRO A 244 10.93 -9.49 -5.00
C PRO A 244 9.72 -9.24 -5.92
N VAL A 245 8.87 -8.26 -5.60
CA VAL A 245 7.71 -7.85 -6.40
C VAL A 245 8.06 -6.66 -7.29
N PHE A 246 8.67 -5.63 -6.68
CA PHE A 246 9.15 -4.42 -7.37
C PHE A 246 10.64 -4.22 -7.07
N PRO A 247 11.53 -4.94 -7.77
CA PRO A 247 12.97 -4.79 -7.58
C PRO A 247 13.45 -3.33 -7.69
N LEU A 248 14.61 -3.03 -7.14
CA LEU A 248 15.16 -1.68 -6.97
C LEU A 248 14.99 -0.70 -8.15
N PRO A 249 15.13 -1.06 -9.44
CA PRO A 249 14.88 -0.13 -10.55
C PRO A 249 13.50 0.52 -10.52
N HIS A 250 12.46 -0.16 -10.04
CA HIS A 250 11.10 0.40 -9.98
C HIS A 250 11.02 1.63 -9.06
N ALA A 251 11.60 1.59 -7.87
CA ALA A 251 11.58 2.72 -6.95
C ALA A 251 12.43 3.90 -7.46
N ARG A 252 13.57 3.62 -8.11
CA ARG A 252 14.38 4.66 -8.75
C ARG A 252 13.65 5.31 -9.91
N HIS A 253 13.00 4.52 -10.75
CA HIS A 253 12.14 5.01 -11.82
C HIS A 253 11.02 5.88 -11.27
N LEU A 254 10.30 5.42 -10.26
CA LEU A 254 9.22 6.17 -9.61
C LEU A 254 9.70 7.53 -9.08
N ALA A 255 10.88 7.58 -8.44
CA ALA A 255 11.46 8.83 -7.98
C ALA A 255 11.91 9.77 -9.11
N GLN A 256 12.24 9.23 -10.30
CA GLN A 256 12.59 10.04 -11.48
C GLN A 256 11.37 10.66 -12.15
N VAL A 257 10.23 9.95 -12.17
CA VAL A 257 9.03 10.39 -12.91
C VAL A 257 8.13 11.30 -12.10
N ILE A 258 8.23 11.31 -10.77
CA ILE A 258 7.45 12.23 -9.91
C ILE A 258 8.26 13.51 -9.66
N GLY A 259 7.69 14.64 -10.02
CA GLY A 259 8.30 15.96 -9.79
C GLY A 259 8.66 16.16 -8.32
N GLY A 260 9.92 16.52 -8.05
CA GLY A 260 10.43 16.82 -6.71
C GLY A 260 10.52 15.63 -5.74
N ALA A 261 10.28 14.40 -6.19
CA ALA A 261 10.32 13.23 -5.30
C ALA A 261 11.74 12.92 -4.82
N ARG A 262 11.84 12.48 -3.55
CA ARG A 262 13.08 11.99 -2.94
C ARG A 262 13.04 10.47 -2.82
N LEU A 263 14.18 9.82 -2.97
CA LEU A 263 14.33 8.38 -2.76
C LEU A 263 14.96 8.10 -1.40
N VAL A 264 14.39 7.15 -0.67
CA VAL A 264 14.93 6.59 0.58
C VAL A 264 15.02 5.08 0.42
N GLU A 265 16.20 4.52 0.49
CA GLU A 265 16.40 3.07 0.41
C GLU A 265 16.43 2.48 1.82
N ILE A 266 15.67 1.38 2.05
CA ILE A 266 15.73 0.60 3.29
C ILE A 266 16.44 -0.72 2.98
N PRO A 267 17.71 -0.87 3.43
CA PRO A 267 18.51 -2.04 3.12
C PRO A 267 17.90 -3.35 3.63
N GLY A 268 17.85 -4.35 2.75
CA GLY A 268 17.36 -5.68 3.03
C GLY A 268 15.84 -5.81 3.18
N MET A 269 15.09 -4.71 3.13
CA MET A 269 13.63 -4.76 3.14
C MET A 269 13.14 -5.43 1.85
N GLY A 270 12.27 -6.44 2.00
CA GLY A 270 11.49 -7.03 0.92
C GLY A 270 10.11 -6.37 0.79
N HIS A 271 9.15 -7.10 0.20
CA HIS A 271 7.76 -6.65 0.03
C HIS A 271 6.89 -6.97 1.26
N ALA A 272 7.47 -6.92 2.44
CA ALA A 272 6.81 -7.20 3.72
C ALA A 272 7.32 -6.25 4.81
N LEU A 273 6.60 -6.16 5.93
CA LEU A 273 6.88 -5.26 7.04
C LEU A 273 7.35 -6.04 8.30
N PRO A 274 8.51 -6.74 8.27
CA PRO A 274 9.06 -7.37 9.46
C PRO A 274 9.50 -6.31 10.47
N ARG A 275 9.58 -6.67 11.75
CA ARG A 275 9.90 -5.75 12.85
C ARG A 275 11.14 -4.88 12.59
N ARG A 276 12.17 -5.46 11.95
CA ARG A 276 13.45 -4.79 11.69
C ARG A 276 13.34 -3.55 10.81
N VAL A 277 12.34 -3.48 9.93
CA VAL A 277 12.16 -2.35 9.01
C VAL A 277 11.23 -1.27 9.55
N LEU A 278 10.50 -1.52 10.63
CA LEU A 278 9.47 -0.60 11.14
C LEU A 278 10.06 0.72 11.63
N GLY A 279 11.20 0.69 12.31
CA GLY A 279 11.91 1.90 12.73
C GLY A 279 12.35 2.76 11.53
N PRO A 280 13.19 2.24 10.62
CA PRO A 280 13.59 2.97 9.42
C PRO A 280 12.42 3.47 8.56
N LEU A 281 11.35 2.69 8.43
CA LEU A 281 10.15 3.10 7.70
C LEU A 281 9.39 4.22 8.44
N GLY A 282 9.23 4.09 9.75
CA GLY A 282 8.64 5.13 10.60
C GLY A 282 9.42 6.45 10.53
N ASP A 283 10.75 6.39 10.58
CA ASP A 283 11.63 7.55 10.45
C ASP A 283 11.50 8.22 9.07
N ALA A 284 11.39 7.42 7.99
CA ALA A 284 11.19 7.94 6.65
C ALA A 284 9.84 8.65 6.50
N ILE A 285 8.77 8.10 7.06
CA ILE A 285 7.43 8.69 7.06
C ILE A 285 7.42 9.97 7.90
N LEU A 286 7.80 9.90 9.18
CA LEU A 286 7.76 11.04 10.11
C LEU A 286 8.71 12.16 9.71
N GLY A 287 9.92 11.83 9.22
CA GLY A 287 10.86 12.83 8.72
C GLY A 287 10.35 13.56 7.48
N HIS A 288 9.48 12.92 6.69
CA HIS A 288 8.88 13.52 5.52
C HIS A 288 7.69 14.42 5.87
N THR A 289 6.81 14.00 6.78
CA THR A 289 5.64 14.80 7.20
C THR A 289 6.03 16.13 7.85
N VAL A 290 7.11 16.14 8.66
CA VAL A 290 7.63 17.38 9.30
C VAL A 290 8.18 18.39 8.28
N THR A 291 8.76 17.93 7.17
CA THR A 291 9.35 18.82 6.15
C THR A 291 8.33 19.33 5.14
N ALA A 292 7.13 18.78 5.13
CA ALA A 292 6.05 19.11 4.21
C ALA A 292 5.01 20.09 4.81
N GLY A 293 5.13 20.40 6.10
CA GLY A 293 4.26 21.32 6.85
C GLY A 293 4.68 22.77 6.83
#